data_64ea92aae908391558fee93eeb4bfd5c
#
_entry.id   64ea92aae908391558fee93eeb4bfd5c
#
_cell.length_a   1.000
_cell.length_b   1.000
_cell.length_c   1.000
_cell.angle_alpha   90.00
_cell.angle_beta   90.00
_cell.angle_gamma   90.00
#
_symmetry.space_group_name_H-M   'P 1'
#
loop_
_entity.id
_entity.type
_entity.pdbx_description
1 polymer ?
#
loop_
_entity_poly.entity_id
_entity_poly.type
_entity_poly.pdbx_seq_one_letter_code
_entity_poly.pdbx_strand_id
1 'polypeptide(L)'
;MAGEEKSFPVEQKGAKRLFARSSKMIDPKIREISYFPGCSLATSAHENNHSLVMFCRSRGVDLVELNDWNCCGSSSAHRLDSRLGLELPARNLALAPEGRPLLAACPSCYLRLKLAHLYIGQHEDETENYHATWGRPFDKSLEIISFFDLLSGMVDAGAFNEIPNSLNGLKFVPYYGCMLTRPPVMSDEPNFHGLMEKLLVRLGAVALPWRYASRCCGTFLSVTRPAVAARIVKLIVNDAEAAGAECIVTACAMCHLNLEIRSSMPGRIPILHFSELLSISVGIGAGQKTSGREWFRRHLTDPAPLLRRRGIIA
;
A
#
# COMPACT_ATOMS: atom_id res chain seq x y z
N MET A 1 37.83 -12.86 -17.48
CA MET A 1 37.34 -13.43 -16.21
C MET A 1 35.93 -12.93 -16.05
N ALA A 2 34.93 -13.76 -16.28
CA ALA A 2 33.53 -13.43 -16.13
C ALA A 2 33.21 -13.38 -14.64
N GLY A 3 32.90 -12.18 -14.13
CA GLY A 3 32.43 -12.01 -12.75
C GLY A 3 31.10 -12.75 -12.59
N GLU A 4 30.98 -13.58 -11.58
CA GLU A 4 29.72 -14.18 -11.18
C GLU A 4 28.72 -13.08 -10.88
N GLU A 5 27.70 -12.95 -11.71
CA GLU A 5 26.54 -12.11 -11.46
C GLU A 5 25.81 -12.59 -10.21
N LYS A 6 26.09 -11.98 -9.07
CA LYS A 6 25.32 -12.21 -7.83
C LYS A 6 23.89 -11.74 -8.07
N SER A 7 23.00 -12.66 -8.40
CA SER A 7 21.58 -12.35 -8.56
C SER A 7 21.00 -11.83 -7.25
N PHE A 8 20.29 -10.71 -7.31
CA PHE A 8 19.54 -10.15 -6.18
C PHE A 8 18.57 -11.22 -5.64
N PRO A 9 18.67 -11.66 -4.38
CA PRO A 9 17.99 -12.86 -3.90
C PRO A 9 16.50 -12.64 -3.77
N VAL A 10 15.74 -13.06 -4.77
CA VAL A 10 14.27 -13.15 -4.70
C VAL A 10 13.84 -14.50 -4.11
N GLU A 11 14.72 -15.50 -4.09
CA GLU A 11 14.41 -16.88 -3.66
C GLU A 11 15.59 -17.51 -2.90
N GLN A 12 15.74 -17.25 -1.62
CA GLN A 12 16.59 -18.10 -0.79
C GLN A 12 15.78 -18.81 0.29
N LYS A 13 15.88 -20.15 0.32
CA LYS A 13 15.24 -21.05 1.30
C LYS A 13 15.59 -20.76 2.79
N GLY A 14 16.46 -19.79 3.06
CA GLY A 14 16.86 -19.32 4.39
C GLY A 14 16.07 -18.11 4.91
N ALA A 15 15.28 -17.45 4.09
CA ALA A 15 14.58 -16.21 4.44
C ALA A 15 13.64 -16.34 5.66
N LYS A 16 13.05 -17.50 5.89
CA LYS A 16 12.12 -17.71 7.01
C LYS A 16 12.68 -17.39 8.42
N ARG A 17 14.01 -17.47 8.62
CA ARG A 17 14.65 -17.12 9.92
C ARG A 17 15.08 -15.66 10.01
N LEU A 18 15.24 -14.97 8.87
CA LEU A 18 15.69 -13.58 8.79
C LEU A 18 14.55 -12.57 9.01
N PHE A 19 13.31 -13.01 8.87
CA PHE A 19 12.10 -12.20 8.98
C PHE A 19 11.36 -12.40 10.30
N ALA A 20 12.03 -12.97 11.33
CA ALA A 20 11.47 -12.97 12.67
C ALA A 20 11.06 -11.52 13.01
N ARG A 21 9.79 -11.34 13.26
CA ARG A 21 9.12 -10.10 13.58
C ARG A 21 10.02 -9.11 14.32
N SER A 22 10.41 -8.03 13.66
CA SER A 22 10.51 -6.76 14.35
C SER A 22 9.08 -6.21 14.51
N SER A 23 8.23 -6.94 15.19
CA SER A 23 6.99 -6.41 15.71
C SER A 23 7.28 -5.64 17.00
N LYS A 24 8.21 -4.69 16.93
CA LYS A 24 8.11 -3.57 17.84
C LYS A 24 6.84 -2.87 17.41
N MET A 25 5.81 -2.98 18.26
CA MET A 25 4.62 -2.15 18.14
C MET A 25 5.11 -0.73 17.91
N ILE A 26 4.66 -0.10 16.84
CA ILE A 26 4.97 1.31 16.57
C ILE A 26 4.61 2.04 17.85
N ASP A 27 5.57 2.73 18.46
CA ASP A 27 5.32 3.46 19.70
C ASP A 27 4.11 4.36 19.47
N PRO A 28 3.01 4.18 20.21
CA PRO A 28 1.80 4.97 20.03
C PRO A 28 2.01 6.48 20.29
N LYS A 29 3.19 6.86 20.81
CA LYS A 29 3.61 8.25 20.99
C LYS A 29 4.28 8.86 19.76
N ILE A 30 4.61 8.06 18.74
CA ILE A 30 5.21 8.59 17.50
C ILE A 30 4.18 9.50 16.82
N ARG A 31 4.56 10.77 16.67
CA ARG A 31 3.75 11.81 16.01
C ARG A 31 4.20 12.10 14.59
N GLU A 32 5.47 11.85 14.29
CA GLU A 32 6.05 12.07 12.97
C GLU A 32 6.66 10.78 12.43
N ILE A 33 6.34 10.46 11.18
CA ILE A 33 6.86 9.30 10.45
C ILE A 33 7.41 9.80 9.13
N SER A 34 8.64 9.38 8.76
CA SER A 34 9.17 9.64 7.42
C SER A 34 8.30 8.92 6.40
N TYR A 35 7.96 9.60 5.31
CA TYR A 35 7.02 9.08 4.33
C TYR A 35 7.62 8.96 2.93
N PHE A 36 7.55 7.77 2.37
CA PHE A 36 7.86 7.49 0.98
C PHE A 36 6.58 7.17 0.22
N PRO A 37 6.00 8.13 -0.53
CA PRO A 37 4.78 7.89 -1.29
C PRO A 37 4.99 6.90 -2.45
N GLY A 38 6.15 6.99 -3.11
CA GLY A 38 6.41 6.30 -4.36
C GLY A 38 5.64 6.88 -5.55
N CYS A 39 6.05 6.49 -6.76
CA CYS A 39 5.60 7.16 -8.00
C CYS A 39 4.07 7.11 -8.22
N SER A 40 3.40 6.01 -7.89
CA SER A 40 1.96 5.88 -8.13
C SER A 40 1.13 6.78 -7.23
N LEU A 41 1.43 6.83 -5.93
CA LEU A 41 0.71 7.69 -4.98
C LEU A 41 1.01 9.17 -5.20
N ALA A 42 2.24 9.50 -5.62
CA ALA A 42 2.61 10.89 -5.92
C ALA A 42 1.98 11.42 -7.22
N THR A 43 1.53 10.55 -8.13
CA THR A 43 1.04 10.96 -9.45
C THR A 43 -0.37 10.46 -9.75
N SER A 44 -0.50 9.28 -10.34
CA SER A 44 -1.75 8.76 -10.88
C SER A 44 -2.77 8.32 -9.83
N ALA A 45 -2.34 8.02 -8.60
CA ALA A 45 -3.19 7.69 -7.47
C ALA A 45 -3.11 8.76 -6.36
N HIS A 46 -3.05 10.02 -6.75
CA HIS A 46 -2.88 11.15 -5.83
C HIS A 46 -4.03 11.24 -4.80
N GLU A 47 -5.25 10.88 -5.14
CA GLU A 47 -6.38 10.84 -4.21
C GLU A 47 -6.16 9.81 -3.11
N ASN A 48 -5.61 8.64 -3.45
CA ASN A 48 -5.28 7.62 -2.46
C ASN A 48 -4.18 8.12 -1.50
N ASN A 49 -3.20 8.86 -2.04
CA ASN A 49 -2.19 9.52 -1.22
C ASN A 49 -2.82 10.57 -0.28
N HIS A 50 -3.64 11.44 -0.85
CA HIS A 50 -4.29 12.50 -0.09
C HIS A 50 -5.16 11.94 1.04
N SER A 51 -6.01 10.96 0.74
CA SER A 51 -6.85 10.30 1.75
C SER A 51 -6.02 9.63 2.86
N LEU A 52 -4.92 8.97 2.50
CA LEU A 52 -4.02 8.33 3.45
C LEU A 52 -3.37 9.35 4.39
N VAL A 53 -2.80 10.42 3.85
CA VAL A 53 -2.13 11.47 4.64
C VAL A 53 -3.13 12.17 5.56
N MET A 54 -4.31 12.51 5.05
CA MET A 54 -5.35 13.18 5.84
C MET A 54 -5.88 12.28 6.96
N PHE A 55 -6.08 10.99 6.69
CA PHE A 55 -6.46 10.01 7.72
C PHE A 55 -5.41 9.95 8.82
N CYS A 56 -4.13 9.74 8.49
CA CYS A 56 -3.04 9.70 9.47
C CYS A 56 -3.00 10.96 10.33
N ARG A 57 -3.07 12.13 9.70
CA ARG A 57 -3.10 13.42 10.41
C ARG A 57 -4.29 13.55 11.37
N SER A 58 -5.47 13.06 10.97
CA SER A 58 -6.64 13.06 11.85
C SER A 58 -6.49 12.16 13.09
N ARG A 59 -5.56 11.19 13.01
CA ARG A 59 -5.17 10.31 14.12
C ARG A 59 -3.93 10.78 14.87
N GLY A 60 -3.48 12.00 14.61
CA GLY A 60 -2.33 12.62 15.28
C GLY A 60 -0.98 12.10 14.80
N VAL A 61 -0.91 11.53 13.58
CA VAL A 61 0.32 11.08 12.95
C VAL A 61 0.58 11.92 11.70
N ASP A 62 1.65 12.70 11.71
CA ASP A 62 2.10 13.48 10.57
C ASP A 62 3.08 12.65 9.73
N LEU A 63 2.76 12.52 8.45
CA LEU A 63 3.61 11.87 7.46
C LEU A 63 4.48 12.92 6.78
N VAL A 64 5.79 12.89 7.08
CA VAL A 64 6.77 13.83 6.53
C VAL A 64 7.42 13.20 5.31
N GLU A 65 7.05 13.68 4.13
CA GLU A 65 7.56 13.15 2.87
C GLU A 65 9.08 13.33 2.76
N LEU A 66 9.77 12.29 2.27
CA LEU A 66 11.21 12.37 1.99
C LEU A 66 11.46 13.39 0.89
N ASN A 67 12.45 14.24 1.09
CA ASN A 67 12.90 15.16 0.04
C ASN A 67 13.65 14.42 -1.07
N ASP A 68 13.44 14.82 -2.32
CA ASP A 68 14.23 14.35 -3.48
C ASP A 68 14.24 12.81 -3.65
N TRP A 69 13.19 12.12 -3.26
CA TRP A 69 13.08 10.68 -3.46
C TRP A 69 12.95 10.30 -4.95
N ASN A 70 13.36 9.08 -5.29
CA ASN A 70 13.19 8.50 -6.62
C ASN A 70 12.28 7.26 -6.59
N CYS A 71 11.81 6.82 -7.77
CA CYS A 71 11.06 5.57 -7.88
C CYS A 71 11.85 4.38 -7.29
N CYS A 72 11.16 3.50 -6.55
CA CYS A 72 11.77 2.30 -5.96
C CYS A 72 12.18 1.22 -6.98
N GLY A 73 11.87 1.39 -8.26
CA GLY A 73 12.24 0.46 -9.33
C GLY A 73 11.45 -0.86 -9.37
N SER A 74 10.34 -0.98 -8.62
CA SER A 74 9.63 -2.26 -8.44
C SER A 74 9.03 -2.84 -9.72
N SER A 75 8.77 -2.01 -10.74
CA SER A 75 8.13 -2.47 -11.98
C SER A 75 9.08 -3.28 -12.88
N SER A 76 10.32 -2.84 -13.04
CA SER A 76 11.23 -3.43 -14.03
C SER A 76 12.71 -3.39 -13.65
N ALA A 77 13.18 -2.45 -12.84
CA ALA A 77 14.60 -2.24 -12.59
C ALA A 77 15.34 -3.54 -12.19
N HIS A 78 14.83 -4.27 -11.23
CA HIS A 78 15.40 -5.53 -10.75
C HIS A 78 15.40 -6.68 -11.76
N ARG A 79 14.70 -6.54 -12.87
CA ARG A 79 14.68 -7.51 -13.98
C ARG A 79 15.60 -7.12 -15.10
N LEU A 80 15.90 -5.83 -15.23
CA LEU A 80 16.79 -5.30 -16.24
C LEU A 80 18.24 -5.33 -15.75
N ASP A 81 18.45 -4.95 -14.50
CA ASP A 81 19.76 -4.83 -13.88
C ASP A 81 19.62 -5.03 -12.36
N SER A 82 20.38 -6.00 -11.81
CA SER A 82 20.35 -6.32 -10.38
C SER A 82 20.90 -5.17 -9.54
N ARG A 83 21.94 -4.48 -10.04
CA ARG A 83 22.55 -3.33 -9.35
C ARG A 83 21.59 -2.15 -9.27
N LEU A 84 20.95 -1.79 -10.38
CA LEU A 84 19.91 -0.76 -10.40
C LEU A 84 18.75 -1.11 -9.48
N GLY A 85 18.38 -2.41 -9.43
CA GLY A 85 17.35 -2.93 -8.53
C GLY A 85 17.66 -2.76 -7.03
N LEU A 86 18.95 -2.63 -6.67
CA LEU A 86 19.42 -2.35 -5.31
C LEU A 86 19.62 -0.84 -5.08
N GLU A 87 20.24 -0.13 -6.01
CA GLU A 87 20.61 1.28 -5.85
C GLU A 87 19.41 2.23 -5.76
N LEU A 88 18.36 1.99 -6.55
CA LEU A 88 17.17 2.84 -6.50
C LEU A 88 16.49 2.86 -5.13
N PRO A 89 16.20 1.74 -4.47
CA PRO A 89 15.69 1.77 -3.10
C PRO A 89 16.76 2.20 -2.10
N ALA A 90 18.05 1.87 -2.27
CA ALA A 90 19.14 2.28 -1.38
C ALA A 90 19.27 3.80 -1.27
N ARG A 91 19.15 4.53 -2.39
CA ARG A 91 19.14 5.99 -2.38
C ARG A 91 17.99 6.54 -1.51
N ASN A 92 16.81 5.97 -1.61
CA ASN A 92 15.68 6.42 -0.77
C ASN A 92 15.91 6.11 0.71
N LEU A 93 16.57 5.00 1.05
CA LEU A 93 16.99 4.71 2.43
C LEU A 93 18.00 5.75 2.93
N ALA A 94 18.91 6.23 2.07
CA ALA A 94 19.87 7.25 2.41
C ALA A 94 19.24 8.63 2.68
N LEU A 95 18.04 8.87 2.22
CA LEU A 95 17.29 10.11 2.48
C LEU A 95 16.51 10.06 3.82
N ALA A 96 16.32 8.87 4.39
CA ALA A 96 15.57 8.72 5.63
C ALA A 96 16.36 9.31 6.83
N PRO A 97 15.75 10.20 7.63
CA PRO A 97 16.37 10.69 8.86
C PRO A 97 16.58 9.58 9.88
N GLU A 98 17.65 9.66 10.66
CA GLU A 98 17.91 8.74 11.76
C GLU A 98 16.85 8.81 12.87
N GLY A 99 16.58 7.69 13.51
CA GLY A 99 15.67 7.61 14.66
C GLY A 99 14.19 7.80 14.34
N ARG A 100 13.80 7.94 13.07
CA ARG A 100 12.40 8.09 12.65
C ARG A 100 12.03 6.97 11.65
N PRO A 101 10.97 6.18 11.90
CA PRO A 101 10.58 5.11 11.01
C PRO A 101 10.20 5.64 9.61
N LEU A 102 10.35 4.80 8.58
CA LEU A 102 10.03 5.10 7.19
C LEU A 102 8.79 4.32 6.76
N LEU A 103 7.68 5.03 6.55
CA LEU A 103 6.46 4.47 5.99
C LEU A 103 6.51 4.42 4.47
N ALA A 104 6.28 3.25 3.90
CA ALA A 104 6.01 3.07 2.48
C ALA A 104 4.60 2.47 2.30
N ALA A 105 3.64 3.30 1.85
CA ALA A 105 2.24 2.89 1.76
C ALA A 105 1.96 1.94 0.57
N CYS A 106 2.72 2.04 -0.51
CA CYS A 106 2.62 1.09 -1.62
C CYS A 106 3.32 -0.23 -1.26
N PRO A 107 2.62 -1.41 -1.29
CA PRO A 107 3.22 -2.69 -0.94
C PRO A 107 4.45 -3.06 -1.78
N SER A 108 4.48 -2.68 -3.06
CA SER A 108 5.63 -2.91 -3.93
C SER A 108 6.84 -2.07 -3.53
N CYS A 109 6.62 -0.82 -3.14
CA CYS A 109 7.67 0.07 -2.64
C CYS A 109 8.21 -0.42 -1.29
N TYR A 110 7.32 -0.76 -0.37
CA TYR A 110 7.70 -1.35 0.92
C TYR A 110 8.61 -2.57 0.73
N LEU A 111 8.19 -3.51 -0.11
CA LEU A 111 8.99 -4.72 -0.40
C LEU A 111 10.39 -4.36 -0.91
N ARG A 112 10.51 -3.41 -1.84
CA ARG A 112 11.81 -3.02 -2.39
C ARG A 112 12.72 -2.36 -1.37
N LEU A 113 12.20 -1.42 -0.60
CA LEU A 113 12.94 -0.76 0.48
C LEU A 113 13.39 -1.77 1.54
N LYS A 114 12.49 -2.66 1.96
CA LYS A 114 12.78 -3.68 2.97
C LYS A 114 13.84 -4.68 2.50
N LEU A 115 13.73 -5.18 1.26
CA LEU A 115 14.71 -6.11 0.70
C LEU A 115 16.08 -5.45 0.54
N ALA A 116 16.14 -4.20 0.06
CA ALA A 116 17.40 -3.47 -0.07
C ALA A 116 18.05 -3.25 1.30
N HIS A 117 17.27 -2.81 2.29
CA HIS A 117 17.76 -2.61 3.66
C HIS A 117 18.33 -3.90 4.26
N LEU A 118 17.61 -5.02 4.13
CA LEU A 118 18.07 -6.31 4.62
C LEU A 118 19.33 -6.77 3.91
N TYR A 119 19.38 -6.65 2.58
CA TYR A 119 20.53 -7.07 1.79
C TYR A 119 21.79 -6.27 2.14
N ILE A 120 21.71 -4.95 2.15
CA ILE A 120 22.85 -4.08 2.50
C ILE A 120 23.31 -4.37 3.91
N GLY A 121 22.39 -4.49 4.88
CA GLY A 121 22.74 -4.74 6.29
C GLY A 121 23.43 -6.09 6.57
N GLN A 122 23.31 -7.07 5.64
CA GLN A 122 23.91 -8.40 5.73
C GLN A 122 25.24 -8.54 5.00
N HIS A 123 25.61 -7.57 4.14
CA HIS A 123 26.82 -7.61 3.32
C HIS A 123 27.69 -6.38 3.62
N GLU A 124 28.88 -6.63 4.19
CA GLU A 124 29.80 -5.56 4.59
C GLU A 124 30.26 -4.74 3.37
N ASP A 125 30.59 -5.39 2.28
CA ASP A 125 30.94 -4.75 1.01
C ASP A 125 29.85 -3.81 0.50
N GLU A 126 28.59 -4.17 0.66
CA GLU A 126 27.47 -3.32 0.28
C GLU A 126 27.23 -2.17 1.30
N THR A 127 27.52 -2.39 2.57
CA THR A 127 27.48 -1.35 3.60
C THR A 127 28.57 -0.29 3.35
N GLU A 128 29.78 -0.72 3.00
CA GLU A 128 30.88 0.18 2.63
C GLU A 128 30.56 0.94 1.34
N ASN A 129 30.08 0.26 0.31
CA ASN A 129 29.65 0.87 -0.94
C ASN A 129 28.50 1.87 -0.75
N TYR A 130 27.56 1.57 0.13
CA TYR A 130 26.48 2.51 0.50
C TYR A 130 27.04 3.78 1.11
N HIS A 131 27.99 3.68 2.04
CA HIS A 131 28.66 4.84 2.64
C HIS A 131 29.43 5.65 1.61
N ALA A 132 30.20 4.99 0.75
CA ALA A 132 30.97 5.65 -0.31
C ALA A 132 30.07 6.38 -1.32
N THR A 133 28.91 5.80 -1.64
CA THR A 133 27.99 6.34 -2.64
C THR A 133 27.14 7.51 -2.11
N TRP A 134 26.65 7.40 -0.87
CA TRP A 134 25.67 8.35 -0.33
C TRP A 134 26.24 9.27 0.76
N GLY A 135 27.52 9.12 1.12
CA GLY A 135 28.21 9.98 2.08
C GLY A 135 27.72 9.88 3.51
N ARG A 136 26.98 8.80 3.87
CA ARG A 136 26.45 8.60 5.21
C ARG A 136 26.48 7.12 5.60
N PRO A 137 26.62 6.79 6.91
CA PRO A 137 26.62 5.41 7.37
C PRO A 137 25.24 4.75 7.10
N PHE A 138 25.28 3.45 6.88
CA PHE A 138 24.06 2.66 6.73
C PHE A 138 23.40 2.46 8.10
N ASP A 139 22.16 2.92 8.24
CA ASP A 139 21.39 2.74 9.48
C ASP A 139 20.72 1.35 9.49
N LYS A 140 21.37 0.40 10.18
CA LYS A 140 20.83 -0.95 10.38
C LYS A 140 19.57 -0.96 11.25
N SER A 141 19.33 0.09 12.02
CA SER A 141 18.19 0.22 12.93
C SER A 141 16.95 0.83 12.30
N LEU A 142 17.06 1.36 11.07
CA LEU A 142 15.94 2.00 10.38
C LEU A 142 14.75 1.05 10.27
N GLU A 143 13.66 1.42 10.90
CA GLU A 143 12.42 0.68 10.84
C GLU A 143 11.62 1.08 9.58
N ILE A 144 11.45 0.14 8.66
CA ILE A 144 10.64 0.33 7.45
C ILE A 144 9.30 -0.34 7.69
N ILE A 145 8.23 0.44 7.62
CA ILE A 145 6.86 0.02 7.92
C ILE A 145 5.94 0.17 6.72
N SER A 146 4.95 -0.70 6.61
CA SER A 146 3.83 -0.58 5.68
C SER A 146 2.69 0.23 6.30
N PHE A 147 1.73 0.66 5.49
CA PHE A 147 0.51 1.29 6.00
C PHE A 147 -0.31 0.34 6.89
N PHE A 148 -0.27 -0.96 6.63
CA PHE A 148 -0.96 -1.96 7.44
C PHE A 148 -0.28 -2.18 8.80
N ASP A 149 1.06 -2.07 8.89
CA ASP A 149 1.78 -2.09 10.17
C ASP A 149 1.36 -0.88 11.02
N LEU A 150 1.30 0.31 10.42
CA LEU A 150 0.82 1.51 11.09
C LEU A 150 -0.62 1.36 11.59
N LEU A 151 -1.53 0.86 10.74
CA LEU A 151 -2.93 0.63 11.12
C LEU A 151 -3.07 -0.41 12.23
N SER A 152 -2.28 -1.49 12.21
CA SER A 152 -2.27 -2.48 13.28
C SER A 152 -1.88 -1.84 14.61
N GLY A 153 -0.81 -1.05 14.64
CA GLY A 153 -0.42 -0.30 15.83
C GLY A 153 -1.49 0.69 16.32
N MET A 154 -2.17 1.37 15.40
CA MET A 154 -3.30 2.25 15.73
C MET A 154 -4.48 1.48 16.33
N VAL A 155 -4.78 0.27 15.84
CA VAL A 155 -5.83 -0.60 16.41
C VAL A 155 -5.47 -1.01 17.84
N ASP A 156 -4.23 -1.44 18.05
CA ASP A 156 -3.75 -1.85 19.37
C ASP A 156 -3.76 -0.69 20.38
N ALA A 157 -3.53 0.53 19.91
CA ALA A 157 -3.64 1.77 20.69
C ALA A 157 -5.08 2.26 20.88
N GLY A 158 -6.09 1.57 20.35
CA GLY A 158 -7.50 1.94 20.48
C GLY A 158 -7.95 3.13 19.63
N ALA A 159 -7.16 3.57 18.65
CA ALA A 159 -7.42 4.75 17.83
C ALA A 159 -8.75 4.71 17.02
N PHE A 160 -9.34 3.54 16.89
CA PHE A 160 -10.61 3.33 16.20
C PHE A 160 -11.81 3.24 17.15
N ASN A 161 -11.61 3.32 18.49
CA ASN A 161 -12.68 3.09 19.46
C ASN A 161 -13.79 4.14 19.42
N GLU A 162 -13.44 5.37 19.08
CA GLU A 162 -14.35 6.52 19.07
C GLU A 162 -14.91 6.85 17.68
N ILE A 163 -14.50 6.08 16.64
CA ILE A 163 -15.02 6.32 15.29
C ILE A 163 -16.41 5.71 15.18
N PRO A 164 -17.44 6.48 14.79
CA PRO A 164 -18.81 5.97 14.67
C PRO A 164 -18.96 4.98 13.53
N ASN A 165 -20.06 4.21 13.53
CA ASN A 165 -20.46 3.34 12.42
C ASN A 165 -20.94 4.19 11.24
N SER A 166 -20.00 4.65 10.41
CA SER A 166 -20.24 5.61 9.33
C SER A 166 -20.41 4.98 7.95
N LEU A 167 -20.12 3.66 7.82
CA LEU A 167 -20.18 2.97 6.52
C LEU A 167 -21.52 2.27 6.23
N ASN A 168 -22.53 2.44 7.10
CA ASN A 168 -23.96 2.15 6.87
C ASN A 168 -24.26 0.86 6.07
N GLY A 169 -23.63 -0.26 6.42
CA GLY A 169 -23.86 -1.55 5.78
C GLY A 169 -23.35 -1.64 4.33
N LEU A 170 -22.40 -0.81 3.92
CA LEU A 170 -21.74 -0.89 2.62
C LEU A 170 -21.17 -2.29 2.41
N LYS A 171 -21.67 -2.99 1.38
CA LYS A 171 -21.21 -4.34 1.04
C LYS A 171 -19.96 -4.28 0.19
N PHE A 172 -18.86 -4.82 0.67
CA PHE A 172 -17.59 -4.78 -0.06
C PHE A 172 -16.89 -6.13 -0.08
N VAL A 173 -15.99 -6.29 -1.05
CA VAL A 173 -14.99 -7.36 -1.07
C VAL A 173 -13.59 -6.76 -0.88
N PRO A 174 -12.76 -7.32 0.02
CA PRO A 174 -11.40 -6.83 0.28
C PRO A 174 -10.44 -7.35 -0.79
N TYR A 175 -9.65 -6.46 -1.38
CA TYR A 175 -8.63 -6.81 -2.36
C TYR A 175 -7.23 -6.38 -1.90
N TYR A 176 -6.50 -7.30 -1.29
CA TYR A 176 -5.13 -7.07 -0.81
C TYR A 176 -4.10 -7.09 -1.94
N GLY A 177 -4.39 -7.85 -3.00
CA GLY A 177 -3.44 -8.08 -4.07
C GLY A 177 -2.31 -9.03 -3.68
N CYS A 178 -1.36 -9.26 -4.60
CA CYS A 178 -0.32 -10.27 -4.42
C CYS A 178 0.88 -9.80 -3.59
N MET A 179 1.23 -8.51 -3.68
CA MET A 179 2.45 -8.00 -3.04
C MET A 179 2.33 -7.87 -1.53
N LEU A 180 1.13 -7.65 -1.02
CA LEU A 180 0.88 -7.58 0.42
C LEU A 180 0.74 -8.97 1.07
N THR A 181 0.40 -9.99 0.30
CA THR A 181 -0.02 -11.28 0.86
C THR A 181 0.95 -12.43 0.65
N ARG A 182 1.91 -12.31 -0.26
CA ARG A 182 2.74 -13.45 -0.67
C ARG A 182 4.20 -13.38 -0.26
N PRO A 183 4.89 -12.25 -0.37
CA PRO A 183 6.28 -12.20 0.04
C PRO A 183 6.39 -12.36 1.57
N PRO A 184 7.21 -13.30 2.08
CA PRO A 184 7.36 -13.52 3.53
C PRO A 184 7.83 -12.27 4.28
N VAL A 185 8.52 -11.35 3.59
CA VAL A 185 9.01 -10.10 4.14
C VAL A 185 7.90 -9.09 4.47
N MET A 186 6.72 -9.28 3.90
CA MET A 186 5.60 -8.35 4.08
C MET A 186 4.84 -8.62 5.39
N SER A 187 4.65 -9.89 5.71
CA SER A 187 3.96 -10.30 6.93
C SER A 187 4.20 -11.78 7.17
N ASP A 188 4.37 -12.17 8.42
CA ASP A 188 4.32 -13.58 8.82
C ASP A 188 2.91 -14.15 8.68
N GLU A 189 1.93 -13.26 8.56
CA GLU A 189 0.52 -13.57 8.49
C GLU A 189 -0.10 -13.11 7.17
N PRO A 190 -0.61 -14.02 6.34
CA PRO A 190 -1.27 -13.65 5.09
C PRO A 190 -2.42 -12.66 5.32
N ASN A 191 -2.54 -11.66 4.44
CA ASN A 191 -3.61 -10.65 4.43
C ASN A 191 -3.70 -9.78 5.69
N PHE A 192 -2.65 -9.70 6.52
CA PHE A 192 -2.73 -9.08 7.85
C PHE A 192 -3.97 -9.58 8.63
N HIS A 193 -4.27 -10.87 8.49
CA HIS A 193 -5.40 -11.58 9.13
C HIS A 193 -6.74 -10.86 9.00
N GLY A 194 -7.04 -10.36 7.81
CA GLY A 194 -8.30 -9.68 7.58
C GLY A 194 -8.39 -8.31 8.26
N LEU A 195 -7.27 -7.61 8.44
CA LEU A 195 -7.27 -6.30 9.10
C LEU A 195 -8.19 -5.30 8.38
N MET A 196 -8.24 -5.32 7.04
CA MET A 196 -9.13 -4.48 6.25
C MET A 196 -10.60 -4.79 6.58
N GLU A 197 -10.97 -6.06 6.59
CA GLU A 197 -12.32 -6.51 6.93
C GLU A 197 -12.66 -6.13 8.37
N LYS A 198 -11.78 -6.44 9.33
CA LYS A 198 -12.00 -6.12 10.75
C LYS A 198 -12.25 -4.63 10.95
N LEU A 199 -11.44 -3.76 10.32
CA LEU A 199 -11.58 -2.31 10.44
C LEU A 199 -12.85 -1.80 9.79
N LEU A 200 -13.12 -2.16 8.54
CA LEU A 200 -14.30 -1.66 7.84
C LEU A 200 -15.62 -2.20 8.42
N VAL A 201 -15.63 -3.45 8.89
CA VAL A 201 -16.80 -4.02 9.60
C VAL A 201 -17.03 -3.30 10.92
N ARG A 202 -15.97 -2.98 11.68
CA ARG A 202 -16.08 -2.14 12.87
C ARG A 202 -16.67 -0.75 12.56
N LEU A 203 -16.39 -0.21 11.39
CA LEU A 203 -16.93 1.07 10.91
C LEU A 203 -18.33 0.93 10.27
N GLY A 204 -18.97 -0.24 10.36
CA GLY A 204 -20.34 -0.48 9.94
C GLY A 204 -20.50 -1.02 8.52
N ALA A 205 -19.43 -1.37 7.80
CA ALA A 205 -19.52 -2.03 6.51
C ALA A 205 -19.74 -3.56 6.64
N VAL A 206 -20.08 -4.21 5.53
CA VAL A 206 -20.31 -5.67 5.44
C VAL A 206 -19.29 -6.26 4.48
N ALA A 207 -18.34 -7.03 5.01
CA ALA A 207 -17.37 -7.77 4.22
C ALA A 207 -18.00 -9.04 3.64
N LEU A 208 -17.87 -9.23 2.34
CA LEU A 208 -18.37 -10.44 1.66
C LEU A 208 -17.22 -11.41 1.37
N PRO A 209 -17.44 -12.72 1.54
CA PRO A 209 -16.43 -13.71 1.16
C PRO A 209 -16.30 -13.79 -0.36
N TRP A 210 -15.07 -13.92 -0.86
CA TRP A 210 -14.78 -14.07 -2.27
C TRP A 210 -13.40 -14.68 -2.53
N ARG A 211 -13.11 -15.06 -3.79
CA ARG A 211 -11.93 -15.87 -4.14
C ARG A 211 -10.69 -15.08 -4.55
N TYR A 212 -10.82 -13.78 -4.84
CA TYR A 212 -9.76 -12.99 -5.46
C TYR A 212 -9.02 -12.05 -4.51
N ALA A 213 -9.23 -12.13 -3.21
CA ALA A 213 -8.63 -11.22 -2.22
C ALA A 213 -7.10 -11.05 -2.38
N SER A 214 -6.37 -12.13 -2.71
CA SER A 214 -4.91 -12.16 -2.83
C SER A 214 -4.39 -12.46 -4.24
N ARG A 215 -5.27 -12.43 -5.26
CA ARG A 215 -4.86 -12.66 -6.66
C ARG A 215 -4.13 -11.44 -7.21
N CYS A 216 -3.23 -11.68 -8.17
CA CYS A 216 -2.57 -10.58 -8.87
C CYS A 216 -3.53 -9.89 -9.83
N CYS A 217 -3.58 -8.56 -9.81
CA CYS A 217 -4.36 -7.78 -10.77
C CYS A 217 -3.72 -7.70 -12.17
N GLY A 218 -2.49 -8.15 -12.32
CA GLY A 218 -1.77 -8.09 -13.59
C GLY A 218 -1.18 -6.71 -13.92
N THR A 219 -1.05 -5.79 -12.97
CA THR A 219 -0.59 -4.42 -13.24
C THR A 219 0.78 -4.36 -13.93
N PHE A 220 1.72 -5.27 -13.61
CA PHE A 220 3.03 -5.31 -14.28
C PHE A 220 2.97 -5.80 -15.73
N LEU A 221 1.84 -6.36 -16.16
CA LEU A 221 1.57 -6.74 -17.54
C LEU A 221 0.85 -5.62 -18.32
N SER A 222 0.51 -4.52 -17.66
CA SER A 222 -0.36 -3.48 -18.21
C SER A 222 0.16 -2.83 -19.48
N VAL A 223 1.48 -2.74 -19.64
CA VAL A 223 2.14 -2.19 -20.83
C VAL A 223 2.51 -3.29 -21.82
N THR A 224 3.13 -4.36 -21.34
CA THR A 224 3.68 -5.41 -22.23
C THR A 224 2.65 -6.42 -22.73
N ARG A 225 1.59 -6.67 -21.94
CA ARG A 225 0.52 -7.64 -22.25
C ARG A 225 -0.85 -7.12 -21.83
N PRO A 226 -1.32 -5.97 -22.37
CA PRO A 226 -2.53 -5.29 -21.90
C PRO A 226 -3.79 -6.16 -21.98
N ALA A 227 -3.92 -7.01 -23.01
CA ALA A 227 -5.05 -7.92 -23.16
C ALA A 227 -5.11 -8.99 -22.04
N VAL A 228 -3.95 -9.47 -21.58
CA VAL A 228 -3.87 -10.40 -20.44
C VAL A 228 -4.29 -9.69 -19.14
N ALA A 229 -3.80 -8.49 -18.90
CA ALA A 229 -4.18 -7.70 -17.75
C ALA A 229 -5.69 -7.40 -17.72
N ALA A 230 -6.28 -7.03 -18.87
CA ALA A 230 -7.72 -6.79 -18.99
C ALA A 230 -8.55 -8.05 -18.69
N ARG A 231 -8.10 -9.24 -19.18
CA ARG A 231 -8.78 -10.51 -18.87
C ARG A 231 -8.75 -10.82 -17.38
N ILE A 232 -7.60 -10.61 -16.72
CA ILE A 232 -7.46 -10.81 -15.27
C ILE A 232 -8.41 -9.89 -14.50
N VAL A 233 -8.42 -8.60 -14.83
CA VAL A 233 -9.30 -7.61 -14.18
C VAL A 233 -10.77 -7.97 -14.38
N LYS A 234 -11.17 -8.38 -15.57
CA LYS A 234 -12.55 -8.81 -15.85
C LYS A 234 -12.99 -9.97 -14.94
N LEU A 235 -12.12 -10.96 -14.71
CA LEU A 235 -12.42 -12.07 -13.82
C LEU A 235 -12.57 -11.60 -12.37
N ILE A 236 -11.71 -10.70 -11.90
CA ILE A 236 -11.75 -10.13 -10.56
C ILE A 236 -13.06 -9.37 -10.32
N VAL A 237 -13.43 -8.47 -11.24
CA VAL A 237 -14.62 -7.62 -11.09
C VAL A 237 -15.90 -8.47 -11.21
N ASN A 238 -15.96 -9.40 -12.14
CA ASN A 238 -17.11 -10.29 -12.29
C ASN A 238 -17.36 -11.16 -11.04
N ASP A 239 -16.29 -11.67 -10.39
CA ASP A 239 -16.43 -12.47 -9.16
C ASP A 239 -16.90 -11.59 -7.98
N ALA A 240 -16.43 -10.33 -7.90
CA ALA A 240 -16.89 -9.39 -6.89
C ALA A 240 -18.39 -9.07 -7.04
N GLU A 241 -18.84 -8.81 -8.28
CA GLU A 241 -20.26 -8.58 -8.59
C GLU A 241 -21.11 -9.83 -8.31
N ALA A 242 -20.62 -11.02 -8.67
CA ALA A 242 -21.30 -12.28 -8.40
C ALA A 242 -21.40 -12.59 -6.89
N ALA A 243 -20.45 -12.10 -6.09
CA ALA A 243 -20.51 -12.17 -4.63
C ALA A 243 -21.52 -11.18 -4.01
N GLY A 244 -22.13 -10.30 -4.81
CA GLY A 244 -23.08 -9.27 -4.36
C GLY A 244 -22.41 -8.05 -3.74
N ALA A 245 -21.15 -7.79 -4.06
CA ALA A 245 -20.44 -6.62 -3.59
C ALA A 245 -20.95 -5.34 -4.29
N GLU A 246 -21.00 -4.24 -3.56
CA GLU A 246 -21.32 -2.91 -4.08
C GLU A 246 -20.04 -2.15 -4.49
N CYS A 247 -18.90 -2.54 -3.94
CA CYS A 247 -17.58 -2.02 -4.31
C CYS A 247 -16.47 -3.04 -4.04
N ILE A 248 -15.33 -2.83 -4.67
CA ILE A 248 -14.07 -3.51 -4.32
C ILE A 248 -13.22 -2.53 -3.51
N VAL A 249 -12.71 -2.94 -2.36
CA VAL A 249 -11.80 -2.11 -1.54
C VAL A 249 -10.38 -2.62 -1.68
N THR A 250 -9.49 -1.79 -2.19
CA THR A 250 -8.09 -2.16 -2.49
C THR A 250 -7.12 -1.65 -1.44
N ALA A 251 -6.06 -2.43 -1.19
CA ALA A 251 -4.95 -2.07 -0.30
C ALA A 251 -3.73 -1.47 -1.04
N CYS A 252 -3.77 -1.40 -2.35
CA CYS A 252 -2.62 -1.04 -3.18
C CYS A 252 -3.04 -0.06 -4.29
N ALA A 253 -2.40 1.10 -4.35
CA ALA A 253 -2.68 2.13 -5.34
C ALA A 253 -2.51 1.64 -6.80
N MET A 254 -1.48 0.82 -7.07
CA MET A 254 -1.30 0.24 -8.40
C MET A 254 -2.41 -0.73 -8.77
N CYS A 255 -2.91 -1.52 -7.80
CA CYS A 255 -4.04 -2.41 -8.02
C CYS A 255 -5.32 -1.60 -8.26
N HIS A 256 -5.55 -0.56 -7.46
CA HIS A 256 -6.67 0.36 -7.62
C HIS A 256 -6.73 0.91 -9.05
N LEU A 257 -5.68 1.56 -9.51
CA LEU A 257 -5.58 2.11 -10.86
C LEU A 257 -5.80 1.06 -11.95
N ASN A 258 -5.15 -0.12 -11.82
CA ASN A 258 -5.27 -1.15 -12.84
C ASN A 258 -6.68 -1.73 -12.92
N LEU A 259 -7.34 -1.92 -11.78
CA LEU A 259 -8.73 -2.35 -11.72
C LEU A 259 -9.64 -1.29 -12.31
N GLU A 260 -9.53 -0.03 -11.91
CA GLU A 260 -10.36 1.05 -12.45
C GLU A 260 -10.22 1.23 -13.95
N ILE A 261 -8.99 1.38 -14.45
CA ILE A 261 -8.74 1.62 -15.89
C ILE A 261 -9.34 0.52 -16.77
N ARG A 262 -9.38 -0.73 -16.27
CA ARG A 262 -9.83 -1.89 -17.08
C ARG A 262 -11.24 -2.36 -16.78
N SER A 263 -11.87 -1.83 -15.75
CA SER A 263 -13.27 -2.12 -15.41
C SER A 263 -14.22 -0.95 -15.61
N SER A 264 -13.72 0.22 -16.04
CA SER A 264 -14.51 1.44 -16.24
C SER A 264 -15.51 1.30 -17.38
N MET A 265 -16.56 0.55 -17.13
CA MET A 265 -17.72 0.41 -18.03
C MET A 265 -18.99 0.84 -17.28
N PRO A 266 -19.99 1.43 -17.97
CA PRO A 266 -21.25 1.76 -17.33
C PRO A 266 -21.87 0.56 -16.60
N GLY A 267 -22.34 0.79 -15.36
CA GLY A 267 -23.00 -0.23 -14.55
C GLY A 267 -22.05 -1.15 -13.75
N ARG A 268 -20.75 -0.95 -13.82
CA ARG A 268 -19.80 -1.68 -12.96
C ARG A 268 -19.72 -1.08 -11.55
N ILE A 269 -19.38 -1.94 -10.59
CA ILE A 269 -19.15 -1.51 -9.21
C ILE A 269 -17.88 -0.65 -9.09
N PRO A 270 -17.87 0.41 -8.27
CA PRO A 270 -16.69 1.24 -8.07
C PRO A 270 -15.57 0.50 -7.33
N ILE A 271 -14.36 0.94 -7.61
CA ILE A 271 -13.15 0.50 -6.92
C ILE A 271 -12.75 1.62 -5.97
N LEU A 272 -12.60 1.32 -4.68
CA LEU A 272 -12.18 2.27 -3.67
C LEU A 272 -10.84 1.85 -3.08
N HIS A 273 -10.00 2.82 -2.74
CA HIS A 273 -8.81 2.55 -1.94
C HIS A 273 -9.18 2.53 -0.46
N PHE A 274 -8.53 1.67 0.32
CA PHE A 274 -8.83 1.50 1.73
C PHE A 274 -8.75 2.82 2.53
N SER A 275 -7.73 3.64 2.25
CA SER A 275 -7.56 4.93 2.90
C SER A 275 -8.73 5.91 2.67
N GLU A 276 -9.42 5.80 1.54
CA GLU A 276 -10.57 6.67 1.24
C GLU A 276 -11.73 6.38 2.20
N LEU A 277 -12.06 5.10 2.41
CA LEU A 277 -13.10 4.72 3.37
C LEU A 277 -12.71 5.05 4.81
N LEU A 278 -11.44 4.90 5.17
CA LEU A 278 -10.94 5.34 6.48
C LEU A 278 -11.09 6.85 6.67
N SER A 279 -10.73 7.66 5.67
CA SER A 279 -10.87 9.11 5.71
C SER A 279 -12.33 9.55 5.82
N ILE A 280 -13.20 8.94 5.01
CA ILE A 280 -14.65 9.21 5.06
C ILE A 280 -15.21 8.88 6.46
N SER A 281 -14.79 7.77 7.05
CA SER A 281 -15.27 7.34 8.36
C SER A 281 -14.93 8.30 9.49
N VAL A 282 -13.89 9.10 9.33
CA VAL A 282 -13.51 10.16 10.30
C VAL A 282 -14.00 11.56 9.88
N GLY A 283 -14.92 11.63 8.91
CA GLY A 283 -15.54 12.89 8.46
C GLY A 283 -14.69 13.71 7.49
N ILE A 284 -13.61 13.17 6.96
CA ILE A 284 -12.75 13.85 6.00
C ILE A 284 -13.27 13.58 4.58
N GLY A 285 -13.37 14.62 3.77
CA GLY A 285 -13.82 14.54 2.37
C GLY A 285 -15.32 14.48 2.13
N ALA A 286 -16.10 14.03 3.10
CA ALA A 286 -17.55 13.84 2.93
C ALA A 286 -18.43 14.98 3.48
N GLY A 287 -17.89 15.81 4.36
CA GLY A 287 -18.68 16.84 5.08
C GLY A 287 -18.19 18.27 4.94
N GLN A 288 -17.04 18.50 4.30
CA GLN A 288 -16.61 19.85 3.97
C GLN A 288 -17.32 20.29 2.69
N LYS A 289 -17.75 21.56 2.62
CA LYS A 289 -18.42 22.22 1.49
C LYS A 289 -17.65 22.19 0.15
N THR A 290 -16.47 21.62 0.12
CA THR A 290 -15.79 21.19 -1.11
C THR A 290 -16.54 19.97 -1.61
N SER A 291 -17.31 20.17 -2.66
CA SER A 291 -18.21 19.20 -3.25
C SER A 291 -17.62 17.79 -3.30
N GLY A 292 -18.37 16.75 -2.92
CA GLY A 292 -17.96 15.36 -3.00
C GLY A 292 -17.43 14.93 -4.38
N ARG A 293 -17.66 15.75 -5.41
CA ARG A 293 -17.06 15.64 -6.75
C ARG A 293 -15.54 15.84 -6.77
N GLU A 294 -14.96 16.69 -5.92
CA GLU A 294 -13.51 16.91 -5.93
C GLU A 294 -12.74 15.75 -5.31
N TRP A 295 -13.31 15.11 -4.30
CA TRP A 295 -12.68 13.97 -3.62
C TRP A 295 -12.54 12.73 -4.52
N PHE A 296 -13.55 12.47 -5.40
CA PHE A 296 -13.56 11.33 -6.30
C PHE A 296 -13.32 11.71 -7.77
N ARG A 297 -12.78 12.88 -8.02
CA ARG A 297 -12.64 13.47 -9.37
C ARG A 297 -11.88 12.58 -10.36
N ARG A 298 -10.95 11.77 -9.87
CA ARG A 298 -10.12 10.92 -10.73
C ARG A 298 -10.61 9.48 -10.81
N HIS A 299 -11.64 9.12 -10.06
CA HIS A 299 -12.27 7.82 -10.23
C HIS A 299 -12.92 7.73 -11.62
N LEU A 300 -12.65 6.65 -12.34
CA LEU A 300 -13.25 6.39 -13.63
C LEU A 300 -14.68 5.85 -13.48
N THR A 301 -14.96 5.15 -12.38
CA THR A 301 -16.30 4.79 -11.93
C THR A 301 -16.60 5.57 -10.66
N ASP A 302 -17.42 6.64 -10.78
CA ASP A 302 -17.73 7.52 -9.65
C ASP A 302 -18.40 6.77 -8.48
N PRO A 303 -17.77 6.69 -7.29
CA PRO A 303 -18.35 6.02 -6.14
C PRO A 303 -19.40 6.87 -5.39
N ALA A 304 -19.49 8.18 -5.67
CA ALA A 304 -20.37 9.08 -4.94
C ALA A 304 -21.86 8.69 -4.98
N PRO A 305 -22.43 8.24 -6.10
CA PRO A 305 -23.84 7.78 -6.13
C PRO A 305 -24.09 6.59 -5.19
N LEU A 306 -23.15 5.66 -5.07
CA LEU A 306 -23.24 4.54 -4.14
C LEU A 306 -23.19 5.04 -2.69
N LEU A 307 -22.20 5.87 -2.38
CA LEU A 307 -21.97 6.36 -1.02
C LEU A 307 -23.11 7.25 -0.53
N ARG A 308 -23.73 8.08 -1.42
CA ARG A 308 -24.93 8.86 -1.12
C ARG A 308 -26.13 7.97 -0.86
N ARG A 309 -26.38 6.98 -1.73
CA ARG A 309 -27.49 6.03 -1.52
C ARG A 309 -27.39 5.29 -0.20
N ARG A 310 -26.18 5.07 0.31
CA ARG A 310 -25.91 4.49 1.63
C ARG A 310 -25.94 5.52 2.77
N GLY A 311 -26.09 6.80 2.49
CA GLY A 311 -26.03 7.87 3.49
C GLY A 311 -24.66 8.02 4.17
N ILE A 312 -23.60 7.61 3.46
CA ILE A 312 -22.20 7.69 3.94
C ILE A 312 -21.63 9.08 3.69
N ILE A 313 -22.02 9.70 2.59
CA ILE A 313 -21.71 11.09 2.24
C ILE A 313 -22.99 11.84 1.89
N ALA A 314 -22.93 13.18 1.96
CA ALA A 314 -24.04 14.06 1.60
C ALA A 314 -24.30 14.13 0.08
#